data_14b8d500e9f31ee502660630d87b50a9
#
_entry.id   14b8d500e9f31ee502660630d87b50a9
#
_cell.length_a   1.000
_cell.length_b   1.000
_cell.length_c   1.000
_cell.angle_alpha   90.00
_cell.angle_beta   90.00
_cell.angle_gamma   90.00
#
_symmetry.space_group_name_H-M   'P 1'
#
loop_
_entity.id
_entity.type
_entity.pdbx_description
1 polymer ?
#
loop_
_entity_poly.entity_id
_entity_poly.type
_entity_poly.pdbx_seq_one_letter_code
_entity_poly.pdbx_strand_id
1 'polypeptide(L)'
;MLFSEIIGQEHLKKHLTHSVDNGRVPHAQLFVGREGTGALPMAIAYAQYVLCHNTGGENTSGNDASKLFLEDWRKLINEQPYCNLFDWYKQLGIDNKQGQIGVDEAHDIVKSLTLKSYEGGYKVMLIWMAEKMNIACANKLLKLIEEPPSKTVFVLIAEDEEQIISTIKSRCQILHFPPLAESDIKI
;
A
#
# COMPACT_ATOMS: atom_id res chain seq x y z
N MET A 1 12.72 -0.28 3.18
CA MET A 1 12.65 -1.48 2.29
C MET A 1 12.94 -1.06 0.87
N LEU A 2 13.88 -1.71 0.21
CA LEU A 2 14.27 -1.43 -1.18
C LEU A 2 13.77 -2.56 -2.09
N PHE A 3 13.63 -2.28 -3.40
CA PHE A 3 13.28 -3.31 -4.39
C PHE A 3 14.28 -4.48 -4.42
N SER A 4 15.56 -4.22 -4.12
CA SER A 4 16.61 -5.24 -4.04
C SER A 4 16.43 -6.23 -2.86
N GLU A 5 15.67 -5.85 -1.84
CA GLU A 5 15.40 -6.68 -0.66
C GLU A 5 14.20 -7.62 -0.87
N ILE A 6 13.45 -7.45 -1.97
CA ILE A 6 12.27 -8.26 -2.29
C ILE A 6 12.70 -9.49 -3.09
N ILE A 7 12.22 -10.66 -2.69
CA ILE A 7 12.51 -11.92 -3.34
C ILE A 7 11.67 -12.04 -4.62
N GLY A 8 12.31 -12.38 -5.74
CA GLY A 8 11.64 -12.63 -7.02
C GLY A 8 10.92 -11.41 -7.61
N GLN A 9 9.87 -11.66 -8.39
CA GLN A 9 8.99 -10.66 -9.00
C GLN A 9 9.71 -9.62 -9.88
N GLU A 10 10.81 -10.00 -10.54
CA GLU A 10 11.67 -9.08 -11.30
C GLU A 10 10.93 -8.30 -12.40
N HIS A 11 9.94 -8.94 -13.01
CA HIS A 11 9.10 -8.27 -14.02
C HIS A 11 8.31 -7.10 -13.41
N LEU A 12 7.69 -7.31 -12.23
CA LEU A 12 6.92 -6.27 -11.54
C LEU A 12 7.82 -5.14 -11.03
N LYS A 13 9.00 -5.47 -10.49
CA LYS A 13 10.00 -4.48 -10.08
C LYS A 13 10.37 -3.56 -11.25
N LYS A 14 10.71 -4.15 -12.41
CA LYS A 14 11.04 -3.39 -13.62
C LYS A 14 9.88 -2.54 -14.11
N HIS A 15 8.66 -3.08 -14.10
CA HIS A 15 7.47 -2.34 -14.50
C HIS A 15 7.24 -1.12 -13.61
N LEU A 16 7.30 -1.29 -12.30
CA LEU A 16 7.05 -0.23 -11.33
C LEU A 16 8.14 0.86 -11.35
N THR A 17 9.41 0.49 -11.38
CA THR A 17 10.52 1.45 -11.48
C THR A 17 10.45 2.23 -12.78
N HIS A 18 10.23 1.55 -13.92
CA HIS A 18 10.10 2.19 -15.22
C HIS A 18 8.94 3.19 -15.28
N SER A 19 7.81 2.92 -14.63
CA SER A 19 6.68 3.84 -14.57
C SER A 19 7.03 5.14 -13.85
N VAL A 20 7.79 5.05 -12.76
CA VAL A 20 8.25 6.21 -11.99
C VAL A 20 9.30 7.00 -12.77
N ASP A 21 10.30 6.33 -13.33
CA ASP A 21 11.41 6.94 -14.07
C ASP A 21 10.93 7.72 -15.29
N ASN A 22 9.85 7.25 -15.91
CA ASN A 22 9.22 7.94 -17.04
C ASN A 22 8.15 8.97 -16.64
N GLY A 23 7.96 9.24 -15.35
CA GLY A 23 6.95 10.17 -14.86
C GLY A 23 5.50 9.74 -15.13
N ARG A 24 5.26 8.44 -15.36
CA ARG A 24 3.94 7.85 -15.65
C ARG A 24 3.44 7.03 -14.47
N VAL A 25 3.39 7.66 -13.31
CA VAL A 25 2.91 7.02 -12.08
C VAL A 25 1.38 6.99 -12.09
N PRO A 26 0.73 5.82 -12.17
CA PRO A 26 -0.72 5.73 -12.07
C PRO A 26 -1.17 6.24 -10.70
N HIS A 27 -2.26 7.02 -10.68
CA HIS A 27 -2.78 7.58 -9.42
C HIS A 27 -3.44 6.53 -8.53
N ALA A 28 -3.87 5.40 -9.07
CA ALA A 28 -4.44 4.29 -8.32
C ALA A 28 -3.99 2.94 -8.89
N GLN A 29 -3.49 2.09 -8.01
CA GLN A 29 -3.04 0.74 -8.33
C GLN A 29 -3.63 -0.25 -7.33
N LEU A 30 -3.94 -1.45 -7.80
CA LEU A 30 -4.39 -2.58 -6.99
C LEU A 30 -3.39 -3.72 -7.15
N PHE A 31 -2.66 -4.03 -6.09
CA PHE A 31 -1.74 -5.15 -6.02
C PHE A 31 -2.49 -6.36 -5.49
N VAL A 32 -2.63 -7.39 -6.32
CA VAL A 32 -3.35 -8.61 -5.99
C VAL A 32 -2.36 -9.75 -5.82
N GLY A 33 -2.29 -10.30 -4.63
CA GLY A 33 -1.41 -11.43 -4.36
C GLY A 33 -1.67 -12.04 -3.00
N ARG A 34 -1.67 -13.37 -2.98
CA ARG A 34 -1.83 -14.13 -1.74
C ARG A 34 -0.65 -13.90 -0.81
N GLU A 35 -0.84 -14.29 0.46
CA GLU A 35 0.24 -14.32 1.44
C GLU A 35 1.52 -14.96 0.86
N GLY A 36 2.67 -14.37 1.18
CA GLY A 36 3.98 -14.85 0.73
C GLY A 36 4.38 -14.46 -0.71
N THR A 37 3.50 -13.88 -1.53
CA THR A 37 3.84 -13.48 -2.92
C THR A 37 4.69 -12.21 -3.02
N GLY A 38 4.81 -11.46 -1.93
CA GLY A 38 5.58 -10.21 -1.89
C GLY A 38 4.80 -8.95 -2.28
N ALA A 39 3.45 -9.00 -2.35
CA ALA A 39 2.64 -7.84 -2.72
C ALA A 39 2.81 -6.66 -1.73
N LEU A 40 2.75 -6.92 -0.42
CA LEU A 40 2.94 -5.88 0.61
C LEU A 40 4.36 -5.30 0.61
N PRO A 41 5.45 -6.09 0.69
CA PRO A 41 6.80 -5.55 0.61
C PRO A 41 7.05 -4.78 -0.69
N MET A 42 6.50 -5.23 -1.82
CA MET A 42 6.58 -4.51 -3.10
C MET A 42 5.88 -3.15 -3.04
N ALA A 43 4.69 -3.07 -2.43
CA ALA A 43 3.97 -1.81 -2.27
C ALA A 43 4.75 -0.81 -1.42
N ILE A 44 5.39 -1.27 -0.35
CA ILE A 44 6.23 -0.44 0.53
C ILE A 44 7.47 0.07 -0.22
N ALA A 45 8.17 -0.80 -0.94
CA ALA A 45 9.34 -0.41 -1.73
C ALA A 45 8.96 0.57 -2.85
N TYR A 46 7.84 0.33 -3.53
CA TYR A 46 7.31 1.22 -4.55
C TYR A 46 6.94 2.60 -3.98
N ALA A 47 6.25 2.64 -2.85
CA ALA A 47 5.92 3.90 -2.17
C ALA A 47 7.19 4.69 -1.83
N GLN A 48 8.20 4.03 -1.28
CA GLN A 48 9.48 4.66 -0.99
C GLN A 48 10.15 5.18 -2.26
N TYR A 49 10.14 4.41 -3.34
CA TYR A 49 10.74 4.81 -4.61
C TYR A 49 10.06 6.03 -5.21
N VAL A 50 8.70 6.07 -5.22
CA VAL A 50 7.91 7.23 -5.68
C VAL A 50 8.23 8.48 -4.87
N LEU A 51 8.34 8.35 -3.54
CA LEU A 51 8.65 9.46 -2.65
C LEU A 51 10.08 9.99 -2.86
N CYS A 52 11.07 9.11 -2.92
CA CYS A 52 12.47 9.48 -3.07
C CYS A 52 12.83 10.04 -4.44
N HIS A 53 12.21 9.54 -5.51
CA HIS A 53 12.48 9.98 -6.88
C HIS A 53 12.11 11.46 -7.13
N ASN A 54 11.17 11.99 -6.36
CA ASN A 54 10.63 13.33 -6.54
C ASN A 54 11.01 14.35 -5.47
N THR A 55 11.66 13.90 -4.40
CA THR A 55 12.10 14.77 -3.29
C THR A 55 13.57 14.58 -3.07
N GLY A 56 14.42 15.37 -3.49
CA GLY A 56 15.89 15.27 -3.24
C GLY A 56 16.35 14.89 -1.82
N GLY A 57 15.67 13.91 -1.21
CA GLY A 57 16.17 13.09 -0.10
C GLY A 57 15.97 13.59 1.33
N GLU A 58 14.80 14.08 1.74
CA GLU A 58 14.51 14.21 3.18
C GLU A 58 13.12 13.69 3.56
N ASN A 59 13.09 12.84 4.62
CA ASN A 59 11.89 12.22 5.18
C ASN A 59 11.08 13.20 6.00
N THR A 60 9.80 13.36 5.70
CA THR A 60 8.87 14.11 6.54
C THR A 60 7.88 13.22 7.28
N SER A 61 7.76 13.50 8.55
CA SER A 61 6.95 12.81 9.55
C SER A 61 5.46 13.08 9.41
N GLY A 62 4.66 12.00 9.43
CA GLY A 62 3.19 12.06 9.40
C GLY A 62 2.54 12.36 10.76
N ASN A 63 1.28 12.76 10.73
CA ASN A 63 0.47 13.30 11.82
C ASN A 63 -0.02 12.30 12.89
N ASP A 64 -0.42 12.83 14.06
CA ASP A 64 -0.49 12.20 15.39
C ASP A 64 -1.47 11.03 15.62
N ALA A 65 -2.57 10.89 14.88
CA ALA A 65 -3.55 9.82 15.16
C ALA A 65 -3.11 8.42 14.66
N SER A 66 -2.30 8.37 13.61
CA SER A 66 -1.72 7.11 13.11
C SER A 66 -0.46 6.67 13.87
N LYS A 67 0.03 7.48 14.80
CA LYS A 67 1.28 7.22 15.53
C LYS A 67 1.17 6.12 16.57
N LEU A 68 -0.03 5.83 17.07
CA LEU A 68 -0.22 4.88 18.19
C LEU A 68 0.30 3.47 17.86
N PHE A 69 0.16 3.04 16.61
CA PHE A 69 0.60 1.72 16.15
C PHE A 69 1.72 1.78 15.09
N LEU A 70 2.23 2.97 14.79
CA LEU A 70 3.22 3.15 13.74
C LEU A 70 4.57 2.49 14.06
N GLU A 71 4.95 2.50 15.33
CA GLU A 71 6.19 1.84 15.79
C GLU A 71 6.05 0.32 15.73
N ASP A 72 4.90 -0.22 16.16
CA ASP A 72 4.59 -1.65 16.07
C ASP A 72 4.53 -2.11 14.63
N TRP A 73 3.93 -1.32 13.75
CA TRP A 73 3.89 -1.57 12.31
C TRP A 73 5.29 -1.57 11.69
N ARG A 74 6.11 -0.55 11.97
CA ARG A 74 7.49 -0.48 11.49
C ARG A 74 8.32 -1.65 11.95
N LYS A 75 8.17 -2.05 13.22
CA LYS A 75 8.84 -3.20 13.79
C LYS A 75 8.46 -4.47 13.05
N LEU A 76 7.16 -4.73 12.90
CA LEU A 76 6.66 -5.91 12.19
C LEU A 76 7.22 -5.99 10.75
N ILE A 77 7.11 -4.92 9.98
CA ILE A 77 7.57 -4.88 8.59
C ILE A 77 9.10 -5.06 8.48
N ASN A 78 9.87 -4.53 9.42
CA ASN A 78 11.32 -4.69 9.41
C ASN A 78 11.76 -6.12 9.80
N GLU A 79 11.06 -6.75 10.73
CA GLU A 79 11.36 -8.11 11.19
C GLU A 79 10.77 -9.18 10.26
N GLN A 80 9.58 -8.93 9.73
CA GLN A 80 8.81 -9.87 8.90
C GLN A 80 8.15 -9.16 7.72
N PRO A 81 8.89 -8.81 6.67
CA PRO A 81 8.33 -8.05 5.53
C PRO A 81 7.25 -8.82 4.74
N TYR A 82 7.20 -10.15 4.88
CA TYR A 82 6.17 -11.01 4.30
C TYR A 82 5.10 -11.41 5.32
N CYS A 83 4.84 -10.53 6.30
CA CYS A 83 3.83 -10.76 7.33
C CYS A 83 2.41 -10.84 6.74
N ASN A 84 1.54 -11.51 7.47
CA ASN A 84 0.12 -11.58 7.18
C ASN A 84 -0.72 -10.82 8.24
N LEU A 85 -2.04 -10.82 8.05
CA LEU A 85 -2.95 -10.11 8.95
C LEU A 85 -2.93 -10.71 10.39
N PHE A 86 -2.71 -12.01 10.52
CA PHE A 86 -2.61 -12.67 11.82
C PHE A 86 -1.37 -12.20 12.59
N ASP A 87 -0.23 -12.06 11.91
CA ASP A 87 1.00 -11.53 12.50
C ASP A 87 0.78 -10.11 13.03
N TRP A 88 0.05 -9.29 12.27
CA TRP A 88 -0.31 -7.94 12.70
C TRP A 88 -1.23 -7.94 13.94
N TYR A 89 -2.25 -8.77 13.95
CA TYR A 89 -3.13 -8.88 15.13
C TYR A 89 -2.39 -9.39 16.37
N LYS A 90 -1.48 -10.35 16.19
CA LYS A 90 -0.62 -10.86 17.26
C LYS A 90 0.29 -9.76 17.80
N GLN A 91 0.89 -8.94 16.93
CA GLN A 91 1.72 -7.80 17.33
C GLN A 91 0.93 -6.78 18.17
N LEU A 92 -0.34 -6.57 17.84
CA LEU A 92 -1.25 -5.68 18.58
C LEU A 92 -1.89 -6.30 19.82
N GLY A 93 -1.72 -7.60 20.07
CA GLY A 93 -2.39 -8.32 21.15
C GLY A 93 -3.91 -8.44 20.96
N ILE A 94 -4.39 -8.55 19.71
CA ILE A 94 -5.82 -8.57 19.35
C ILE A 94 -6.17 -9.93 18.71
N ASP A 95 -5.93 -11.01 19.42
CA ASP A 95 -6.01 -12.37 18.86
C ASP A 95 -7.42 -12.84 18.45
N ASN A 96 -8.50 -12.16 18.87
CA ASN A 96 -9.88 -12.64 18.71
C ASN A 96 -10.84 -11.67 18.01
N LYS A 97 -10.37 -10.65 17.31
CA LYS A 97 -11.22 -9.69 16.61
C LYS A 97 -10.95 -9.71 15.11
N GLN A 98 -12.03 -9.71 14.31
CA GLN A 98 -11.90 -9.46 12.86
C GLN A 98 -11.77 -7.96 12.65
N GLY A 99 -10.62 -7.52 12.18
CA GLY A 99 -10.41 -6.13 11.79
C GLY A 99 -11.20 -5.80 10.52
N GLN A 100 -11.76 -4.61 10.50
CA GLN A 100 -12.46 -4.05 9.34
C GLN A 100 -12.00 -2.60 9.15
N ILE A 101 -11.81 -2.19 7.91
CA ILE A 101 -11.53 -0.80 7.58
C ILE A 101 -12.86 -0.08 7.42
N GLY A 102 -13.19 0.79 8.34
CA GLY A 102 -14.47 1.48 8.44
C GLY A 102 -14.49 2.90 7.88
N VAL A 103 -15.57 3.62 8.16
CA VAL A 103 -15.77 5.00 7.69
C VAL A 103 -14.87 5.98 8.42
N ASP A 104 -14.48 5.70 9.65
CA ASP A 104 -13.63 6.58 10.45
C ASP A 104 -12.20 6.61 9.89
N GLU A 105 -11.67 5.44 9.51
CA GLU A 105 -10.38 5.35 8.81
C GLU A 105 -10.44 6.07 7.46
N ALA A 106 -11.56 5.97 6.73
CA ALA A 106 -11.74 6.71 5.49
C ALA A 106 -11.79 8.23 5.73
N HIS A 107 -12.34 8.69 6.85
CA HIS A 107 -12.29 10.11 7.24
C HIS A 107 -10.86 10.59 7.49
N ASP A 108 -10.07 9.82 8.20
CA ASP A 108 -8.67 10.15 8.49
C ASP A 108 -7.82 10.16 7.22
N ILE A 109 -8.08 9.23 6.29
CA ILE A 109 -7.45 9.22 4.96
C ILE A 109 -7.77 10.52 4.20
N VAL A 110 -9.05 10.90 4.11
CA VAL A 110 -9.46 12.15 3.44
C VAL A 110 -8.76 13.35 4.07
N LYS A 111 -8.79 13.46 5.40
CA LYS A 111 -8.16 14.55 6.15
C LYS A 111 -6.65 14.60 5.90
N SER A 112 -5.96 13.47 5.95
CA SER A 112 -4.52 13.39 5.73
C SER A 112 -4.13 13.80 4.31
N LEU A 113 -4.91 13.40 3.30
CA LEU A 113 -4.63 13.70 1.90
C LEU A 113 -4.98 15.14 1.49
N THR A 114 -5.95 15.78 2.17
CA THR A 114 -6.30 17.18 1.92
C THR A 114 -5.28 18.16 2.49
N LEU A 115 -4.47 17.75 3.46
CA LEU A 115 -3.35 18.56 3.93
C LEU A 115 -2.32 18.72 2.80
N LYS A 116 -1.90 19.95 2.52
CA LYS A 116 -0.87 20.21 1.53
C LYS A 116 0.44 19.53 1.93
N SER A 117 1.10 18.87 0.99
CA SER A 117 2.49 18.46 1.19
C SER A 117 3.33 19.72 1.37
N TYR A 118 4.04 19.83 2.47
CA TYR A 118 4.84 21.01 2.80
C TYR A 118 5.96 21.23 1.78
N GLU A 119 6.43 20.16 1.13
CA GLU A 119 7.55 20.17 0.19
C GLU A 119 7.16 19.95 -1.29
N GLY A 120 5.87 19.94 -1.60
CA GLY A 120 5.40 19.81 -2.99
C GLY A 120 5.64 18.44 -3.65
N GLY A 121 6.07 17.42 -2.87
CA GLY A 121 6.31 16.05 -3.33
C GLY A 121 5.05 15.21 -3.52
N TYR A 122 5.25 13.94 -3.88
CA TYR A 122 4.17 12.96 -3.95
C TYR A 122 3.66 12.60 -2.56
N LYS A 123 2.37 12.24 -2.49
CA LYS A 123 1.75 11.56 -1.35
C LYS A 123 1.43 10.14 -1.79
N VAL A 124 1.79 9.16 -0.99
CA VAL A 124 1.46 7.75 -1.26
C VAL A 124 0.60 7.24 -0.13
N MET A 125 -0.58 6.71 -0.48
CA MET A 125 -1.49 6.07 0.44
C MET A 125 -1.47 4.57 0.18
N LEU A 126 -0.99 3.81 1.16
CA LEU A 126 -1.04 2.34 1.15
C LEU A 126 -2.27 1.88 1.93
N ILE A 127 -3.09 1.01 1.32
CA ILE A 127 -4.25 0.38 1.96
C ILE A 127 -4.04 -1.13 1.88
N TRP A 128 -3.56 -1.70 2.98
CA TRP A 128 -3.34 -3.14 3.09
C TRP A 128 -4.62 -3.86 3.47
N MET A 129 -4.84 -5.06 2.94
CA MET A 129 -6.07 -5.85 3.09
C MET A 129 -7.30 -5.05 2.64
N ALA A 130 -7.22 -4.50 1.43
CA ALA A 130 -8.27 -3.62 0.90
C ALA A 130 -9.64 -4.30 0.81
N GLU A 131 -9.70 -5.62 0.74
CA GLU A 131 -10.93 -6.43 0.81
C GLU A 131 -11.61 -6.37 2.19
N LYS A 132 -10.93 -5.89 3.24
CA LYS A 132 -11.54 -5.67 4.56
C LYS A 132 -12.24 -4.32 4.70
N MET A 133 -12.22 -3.49 3.65
CA MET A 133 -13.01 -2.26 3.63
C MET A 133 -14.51 -2.58 3.60
N ASN A 134 -15.27 -1.94 4.48
CA ASN A 134 -16.72 -1.97 4.34
C ASN A 134 -17.17 -1.11 3.16
N ILE A 135 -18.41 -1.34 2.68
CA ILE A 135 -18.96 -0.67 1.49
C ILE A 135 -18.95 0.87 1.65
N ALA A 136 -19.21 1.38 2.84
CA ALA A 136 -19.26 2.82 3.10
C ALA A 136 -17.84 3.45 3.00
N CYS A 137 -16.82 2.77 3.54
CA CYS A 137 -15.42 3.15 3.38
C CYS A 137 -15.01 3.14 1.91
N ALA A 138 -15.29 2.04 1.21
CA ALA A 138 -14.94 1.87 -0.20
C ALA A 138 -15.59 2.97 -1.07
N ASN A 139 -16.88 3.28 -0.87
CA ASN A 139 -17.57 4.34 -1.58
C ASN A 139 -17.00 5.74 -1.29
N LYS A 140 -16.50 5.97 -0.08
CA LYS A 140 -15.85 7.23 0.27
C LYS A 140 -14.50 7.39 -0.40
N LEU A 141 -13.73 6.31 -0.49
CA LEU A 141 -12.45 6.28 -1.21
C LEU A 141 -12.62 6.42 -2.73
N LEU A 142 -13.73 5.94 -3.31
CA LEU A 142 -14.00 6.10 -4.73
C LEU A 142 -13.87 7.56 -5.19
N LYS A 143 -14.42 8.51 -4.44
CA LYS A 143 -14.34 9.94 -4.77
C LYS A 143 -12.89 10.43 -4.83
N LEU A 144 -12.05 9.96 -3.92
CA LEU A 144 -10.62 10.32 -3.90
C LEU A 144 -9.83 9.64 -5.02
N ILE A 145 -10.24 8.42 -5.40
CA ILE A 145 -9.62 7.68 -6.51
C ILE A 145 -10.03 8.29 -7.86
N GLU A 146 -11.26 8.79 -7.99
CA GLU A 146 -11.75 9.46 -9.21
C GLU A 146 -11.12 10.84 -9.40
N GLU A 147 -11.04 11.62 -8.32
CA GLU A 147 -10.50 12.97 -8.30
C GLU A 147 -9.38 13.08 -7.26
N PRO A 148 -8.22 12.46 -7.51
CA PRO A 148 -7.16 12.44 -6.51
C PRO A 148 -6.58 13.85 -6.33
N PRO A 149 -6.24 14.22 -5.09
CA PRO A 149 -5.45 15.41 -4.85
C PRO A 149 -4.14 15.37 -5.66
N SER A 150 -3.64 16.53 -6.07
CA SER A 150 -2.43 16.62 -6.89
C SER A 150 -1.29 15.79 -6.28
N LYS A 151 -0.57 15.06 -7.14
CA LYS A 151 0.56 14.20 -6.77
C LYS A 151 0.22 13.16 -5.68
N THR A 152 -0.99 12.61 -5.72
CA THR A 152 -1.41 11.55 -4.80
C THR A 152 -1.47 10.22 -5.55
N VAL A 153 -0.88 9.18 -4.94
CA VAL A 153 -0.88 7.81 -5.44
C VAL A 153 -1.53 6.90 -4.40
N PHE A 154 -2.51 6.13 -4.84
CA PHE A 154 -3.15 5.09 -4.04
C PHE A 154 -2.59 3.73 -4.45
N VAL A 155 -2.14 2.95 -3.48
CA VAL A 155 -1.77 1.55 -3.67
C VAL A 155 -2.60 0.70 -2.72
N LEU A 156 -3.59 0.02 -3.27
CA LEU A 156 -4.40 -0.94 -2.57
C LEU A 156 -3.74 -2.31 -2.68
N ILE A 157 -3.72 -3.07 -1.60
CA ILE A 157 -3.14 -4.41 -1.55
C ILE A 157 -4.23 -5.36 -1.08
N ALA A 158 -4.52 -6.40 -1.87
CA ALA A 158 -5.55 -7.39 -1.60
C ALA A 158 -5.04 -8.80 -1.90
N GLU A 159 -5.54 -9.78 -1.16
CA GLU A 159 -5.27 -11.19 -1.43
C GLU A 159 -6.23 -11.77 -2.47
N ASP A 160 -7.46 -11.27 -2.49
CA ASP A 160 -8.53 -11.73 -3.35
C ASP A 160 -9.22 -10.56 -4.07
N GLU A 161 -9.01 -10.50 -5.38
CA GLU A 161 -9.59 -9.48 -6.25
C GLU A 161 -11.13 -9.49 -6.26
N GLU A 162 -11.73 -10.68 -6.10
CA GLU A 162 -13.20 -10.83 -6.17
C GLU A 162 -13.92 -10.17 -4.98
N GLN A 163 -13.21 -9.96 -3.87
CA GLN A 163 -13.74 -9.25 -2.71
C GLN A 163 -13.65 -7.73 -2.82
N ILE A 164 -12.95 -7.22 -3.85
CA ILE A 164 -12.88 -5.78 -4.12
C ILE A 164 -14.06 -5.36 -4.99
N ILE A 165 -14.76 -4.30 -4.59
CA ILE A 165 -15.90 -3.79 -5.35
C ILE A 165 -15.49 -3.38 -6.79
N SER A 166 -16.31 -3.71 -7.75
CA SER A 166 -16.04 -3.51 -9.18
C SER A 166 -15.74 -2.05 -9.54
N THR A 167 -16.36 -1.12 -8.82
CA THR A 167 -16.14 0.32 -9.00
C THR A 167 -14.74 0.78 -8.63
N ILE A 168 -14.07 0.16 -7.64
CA ILE A 168 -12.66 0.39 -7.34
C ILE A 168 -11.79 -0.28 -8.40
N LYS A 169 -12.07 -1.56 -8.73
CA LYS A 169 -11.29 -2.30 -9.73
C LYS A 169 -11.21 -1.56 -11.07
N SER A 170 -12.32 -1.02 -11.53
CA SER A 170 -12.38 -0.31 -12.83
C SER A 170 -11.56 0.99 -12.89
N ARG A 171 -11.10 1.51 -11.75
CA ARG A 171 -10.33 2.75 -11.63
C ARG A 171 -8.86 2.53 -11.23
N CYS A 172 -8.50 1.30 -10.93
CA CYS A 172 -7.14 0.94 -10.55
C CYS A 172 -6.42 0.22 -11.69
N GLN A 173 -5.14 0.47 -11.83
CA GLN A 173 -4.26 -0.44 -12.58
C GLN A 173 -4.05 -1.68 -11.71
N ILE A 174 -4.48 -2.84 -12.20
CA ILE A 174 -4.35 -4.10 -11.46
C ILE A 174 -3.02 -4.74 -11.80
N LEU A 175 -2.28 -5.12 -10.76
CA LEU A 175 -1.03 -5.86 -10.87
C LEU A 175 -1.14 -7.17 -10.06
N HIS A 176 -1.07 -8.29 -10.77
CA HIS A 176 -1.12 -9.62 -10.14
C HIS A 176 0.27 -10.09 -9.74
N PHE A 177 0.38 -10.55 -8.50
CA PHE A 177 1.58 -11.14 -7.92
C PHE A 177 1.48 -12.67 -7.95
N PRO A 178 2.11 -13.33 -8.92
CA PRO A 178 2.13 -14.78 -8.94
C PRO A 178 2.92 -15.34 -7.75
N PRO A 179 2.67 -16.60 -7.37
CA PRO A 179 3.52 -17.30 -6.42
C PRO A 179 4.99 -17.20 -6.80
N LEU A 180 5.87 -17.10 -5.81
CA LEU A 180 7.32 -17.12 -6.03
C LEU A 180 7.75 -18.46 -6.63
N ALA A 181 8.68 -18.42 -7.57
CA ALA A 181 9.26 -19.63 -8.12
C ALA A 181 10.12 -20.33 -7.06
N GLU A 182 10.19 -21.67 -7.10
CA GLU A 182 11.04 -22.41 -6.17
C GLU A 182 12.51 -22.00 -6.25
N SER A 183 12.97 -21.59 -7.43
CA SER A 183 14.31 -21.04 -7.65
C SER A 183 14.60 -19.78 -6.86
N ASP A 184 13.57 -18.97 -6.62
CA ASP A 184 13.70 -17.69 -5.93
C ASP A 184 13.70 -17.86 -4.40
N ILE A 185 13.15 -18.98 -3.92
CA ILE A 185 13.02 -19.28 -2.47
C ILE A 185 14.23 -20.04 -1.94
N LYS A 186 14.96 -20.75 -2.80
CA LYS A 186 16.18 -21.47 -2.42
C LYS A 186 17.34 -20.49 -2.29
N ILE A 187 17.57 -20.06 -1.05
CA ILE A 187 18.81 -19.40 -0.60
C ILE A 187 19.72 -20.43 0.03
#